data_798ca527a28ae0b4560706ec49d2d324
#
_entry.id   798ca527a28ae0b4560706ec49d2d324
#
_cell.length_a   1.000
_cell.length_b   1.000
_cell.length_c   1.000
_cell.angle_alpha   90.00
_cell.angle_beta   90.00
_cell.angle_gamma   90.00
#
_symmetry.space_group_name_H-M   'P 1'
#
loop_
_entity.id
_entity.type
_entity.pdbx_description
1 polymer ?
#
loop_
_entity_poly.entity_id
_entity_poly.type
_entity_poly.pdbx_seq_one_letter_code
_entity_poly.pdbx_strand_id
1 'polypeptide(L)'
;MTDELSIETRIAMEDNALESGLMRVGQLTPFTCPECHGTLLQLKAGRFLHFRCHVGHAFSAWSLLADLSKSLDDAFWNTLRALEESIMLMQHIAAHLRVEQDPQTADLFTRRAQETQKRAELVRQIVMQGSSSNSEIAQEDSPGAADVVQ
;
A
#
# COMPACT_ATOMS: atom_id res chain seq x y z
N MET A 1 5.46 -32.19 9.57
CA MET A 1 4.13 -31.90 9.03
C MET A 1 3.05 -31.69 10.12
N THR A 2 3.08 -32.42 11.22
CA THR A 2 2.11 -32.27 12.32
C THR A 2 2.33 -31.04 13.21
N ASP A 3 3.56 -30.55 13.31
CA ASP A 3 3.92 -29.44 14.22
C ASP A 3 3.53 -28.05 13.62
N GLU A 4 3.68 -27.86 12.31
CA GLU A 4 3.32 -26.61 11.62
C GLU A 4 1.81 -26.37 11.63
N LEU A 5 1.01 -27.39 11.33
CA LEU A 5 -0.47 -27.31 11.40
C LEU A 5 -0.99 -27.02 12.80
N SER A 6 -0.33 -27.56 13.83
CA SER A 6 -0.72 -27.30 15.23
C SER A 6 -0.40 -25.86 15.65
N ILE A 7 0.71 -25.29 15.16
CA ILE A 7 1.11 -23.90 15.41
C ILE A 7 0.18 -22.94 14.65
N GLU A 8 -0.16 -23.21 13.40
CA GLU A 8 -1.11 -22.39 12.63
C GLU A 8 -2.51 -22.38 13.26
N THR A 9 -2.98 -23.53 13.74
CA THR A 9 -4.27 -23.63 14.45
C THR A 9 -4.24 -22.82 15.74
N ARG A 10 -3.15 -22.86 16.50
CA ARG A 10 -2.99 -22.08 17.74
C ARG A 10 -2.93 -20.58 17.46
N ILE A 11 -2.20 -20.15 16.42
CA ILE A 11 -2.15 -18.75 16.02
C ILE A 11 -3.55 -18.23 15.60
N ALA A 12 -4.37 -19.08 14.99
CA ALA A 12 -5.73 -18.73 14.61
C ALA A 12 -6.69 -18.65 15.82
N MET A 13 -6.37 -19.33 16.92
CA MET A 13 -7.18 -19.36 18.14
C MET A 13 -6.70 -18.39 19.23
N GLU A 14 -5.44 -17.99 19.21
CA GLU A 14 -4.81 -17.12 20.19
C GLU A 14 -4.38 -15.82 19.49
N ASP A 15 -4.76 -14.66 20.02
CA ASP A 15 -4.45 -13.34 19.45
C ASP A 15 -2.95 -12.96 19.48
N ASN A 16 -2.05 -13.88 19.87
CA ASN A 16 -0.62 -13.62 19.98
C ASN A 16 0.22 -14.65 19.19
N ALA A 17 0.49 -14.30 17.94
CA ALA A 17 1.28 -15.14 17.05
C ALA A 17 2.73 -15.37 17.52
N LEU A 18 3.31 -14.45 18.31
CA LEU A 18 4.67 -14.59 18.85
C LEU A 18 4.74 -15.68 19.92
N GLU A 19 3.78 -15.71 20.84
CA GLU A 19 3.71 -16.72 21.92
C GLU A 19 3.39 -18.12 21.37
N SER A 20 2.64 -18.17 20.26
CA SER A 20 2.29 -19.41 19.57
C SER A 20 3.47 -20.07 18.83
N GLY A 21 4.64 -19.42 18.79
CA GLY A 21 5.85 -19.96 18.19
C GLY A 21 6.06 -19.64 16.71
N LEU A 22 5.40 -18.61 16.18
CA LEU A 22 5.52 -18.15 14.79
C LEU A 22 7.00 -17.98 14.36
N MET A 23 7.84 -17.44 15.23
CA MET A 23 9.27 -17.22 14.97
C MET A 23 10.09 -18.51 14.80
N ARG A 24 9.56 -19.65 15.19
CA ARG A 24 10.24 -20.95 15.07
C ARG A 24 9.99 -21.62 13.72
N VAL A 25 8.87 -21.31 13.09
CA VAL A 25 8.42 -21.93 11.83
C VAL A 25 8.45 -20.97 10.65
N GLY A 26 8.44 -19.65 10.91
CA GLY A 26 8.46 -18.63 9.89
C GLY A 26 9.88 -18.19 9.49
N GLN A 27 10.06 -17.83 8.23
CA GLN A 27 11.27 -17.19 7.73
C GLN A 27 11.03 -15.68 7.60
N LEU A 28 11.91 -14.87 8.18
CA LEU A 28 11.86 -13.41 8.06
C LEU A 28 11.87 -12.97 6.60
N THR A 29 11.01 -12.01 6.26
CA THR A 29 10.96 -11.39 4.95
C THR A 29 11.22 -9.88 5.04
N PRO A 30 11.58 -9.22 3.94
CA PRO A 30 11.65 -7.76 3.88
C PRO A 30 10.27 -7.09 3.79
N PHE A 31 9.19 -7.86 3.77
CA PHE A 31 7.83 -7.32 3.59
C PHE A 31 7.23 -6.83 4.90
N THR A 32 6.41 -5.79 4.79
CA THR A 32 5.69 -5.16 5.89
C THR A 32 4.21 -5.47 5.79
N CYS A 33 3.58 -5.78 6.91
CA CYS A 33 2.15 -6.03 6.97
C CYS A 33 1.36 -4.76 6.58
N PRO A 34 0.45 -4.81 5.61
CA PRO A 34 -0.35 -3.66 5.21
C PRO A 34 -1.24 -3.09 6.33
N GLU A 35 -1.68 -3.96 7.26
CA GLU A 35 -2.62 -3.57 8.32
C GLU A 35 -1.93 -2.99 9.56
N CYS A 36 -0.86 -3.62 10.06
CA CYS A 36 -0.22 -3.22 11.32
C CYS A 36 1.21 -2.71 11.16
N HIS A 37 1.74 -2.68 9.93
CA HIS A 37 3.11 -2.28 9.60
C HIS A 37 4.23 -3.09 10.27
N GLY A 38 3.89 -4.23 10.89
CA GLY A 38 4.86 -5.18 11.45
C GLY A 38 5.51 -6.02 10.34
N THR A 39 6.70 -6.56 10.64
CA THR A 39 7.40 -7.45 9.71
C THR A 39 6.59 -8.72 9.43
N LEU A 40 6.56 -9.14 8.19
CA LEU A 40 5.96 -10.40 7.77
C LEU A 40 6.97 -11.54 7.81
N LEU A 41 6.52 -12.69 8.27
CA LEU A 41 7.22 -13.96 8.17
C LEU A 41 6.55 -14.80 7.09
N GLN A 42 7.37 -15.42 6.25
CA GLN A 42 6.92 -16.41 5.29
C GLN A 42 6.82 -17.76 5.99
N LEU A 43 5.67 -18.40 5.86
CA LEU A 43 5.44 -19.75 6.36
C LEU A 43 5.62 -20.77 5.23
N LYS A 44 6.19 -21.91 5.56
CA LYS A 44 6.31 -23.04 4.63
C LYS A 44 5.10 -23.94 4.79
N ALA A 45 3.95 -23.52 4.31
CA ALA A 45 2.73 -24.32 4.34
C ALA A 45 2.38 -24.81 2.94
N GLY A 46 2.77 -26.03 2.60
CA GLY A 46 2.43 -26.66 1.33
C GLY A 46 3.06 -26.02 0.09
N ARG A 47 2.29 -25.92 -0.99
CA ARG A 47 2.74 -25.44 -2.32
C ARG A 47 2.66 -23.91 -2.45
N PHE A 48 1.90 -23.25 -1.60
CA PHE A 48 1.61 -21.83 -1.72
C PHE A 48 2.40 -21.00 -0.71
N LEU A 49 2.73 -19.76 -1.08
CA LEU A 49 3.37 -18.81 -0.20
C LEU A 49 2.33 -18.18 0.73
N HIS A 50 2.53 -18.32 2.02
CA HIS A 50 1.74 -17.69 3.05
C HIS A 50 2.61 -16.78 3.90
N PHE A 51 2.04 -15.65 4.31
CA PHE A 51 2.71 -14.66 5.13
C PHE A 51 1.89 -14.37 6.38
N ARG A 52 2.57 -14.11 7.49
CA ARG A 52 1.91 -13.76 8.73
C ARG A 52 2.76 -12.76 9.52
N CYS A 53 2.13 -11.76 10.14
CA CYS A 53 2.80 -10.82 11.02
C CYS A 53 2.73 -11.28 12.49
N HIS A 54 3.46 -10.58 13.36
CA HIS A 54 3.50 -10.86 14.80
C HIS A 54 2.15 -10.67 15.50
N VAL A 55 1.26 -9.81 14.96
CA VAL A 55 -0.10 -9.58 15.48
C VAL A 55 -1.05 -10.72 15.10
N GLY A 56 -0.74 -11.46 14.00
CA GLY A 56 -1.56 -12.57 13.54
C GLY A 56 -2.23 -12.35 12.17
N HIS A 57 -2.11 -11.18 11.53
CA HIS A 57 -2.64 -10.96 10.19
C HIS A 57 -2.00 -11.94 9.21
N ALA A 58 -2.81 -12.58 8.38
CA ALA A 58 -2.39 -13.63 7.47
C ALA A 58 -2.71 -13.27 6.02
N PHE A 59 -1.77 -13.54 5.14
CA PHE A 59 -1.88 -13.22 3.71
C PHE A 59 -1.43 -14.42 2.87
N SER A 60 -2.11 -14.65 1.76
CA SER A 60 -1.53 -15.34 0.62
C SER A 60 -0.60 -14.38 -0.13
N ALA A 61 0.23 -14.92 -1.04
CA ALA A 61 1.06 -14.05 -1.89
C ALA A 61 0.21 -13.07 -2.72
N TRP A 62 -0.93 -13.53 -3.21
CA TRP A 62 -1.85 -12.72 -4.02
C TRP A 62 -2.57 -11.65 -3.22
N SER A 63 -3.13 -12.00 -2.04
CA SER A 63 -3.78 -11.01 -1.19
C SER A 63 -2.79 -9.96 -0.69
N LEU A 64 -1.56 -10.35 -0.34
CA LEU A 64 -0.52 -9.40 0.03
C LEU A 64 -0.17 -8.44 -1.12
N LEU A 65 -0.04 -8.97 -2.33
CA LEU A 65 0.23 -8.14 -3.51
C LEU A 65 -0.91 -7.17 -3.80
N ALA A 66 -2.16 -7.63 -3.70
CA ALA A 66 -3.34 -6.79 -3.88
C ALA A 66 -3.40 -5.65 -2.87
N ASP A 67 -3.14 -5.93 -1.57
CA ASP A 67 -3.14 -4.93 -0.51
C ASP A 67 -1.99 -3.93 -0.66
N LEU A 68 -0.80 -4.39 -1.07
CA LEU A 68 0.33 -3.51 -1.37
C LEU A 68 0.03 -2.60 -2.57
N SER A 69 -0.59 -3.14 -3.63
CA SER A 69 -0.99 -2.37 -4.80
C SER A 69 -2.03 -1.30 -4.44
N LYS A 70 -3.03 -1.66 -3.62
CA LYS A 70 -4.01 -0.70 -3.11
C LYS A 70 -3.35 0.40 -2.27
N SER A 71 -2.43 0.05 -1.38
CA SER A 71 -1.70 1.02 -0.56
C SER A 71 -0.87 1.98 -1.41
N LEU A 72 -0.30 1.49 -2.51
CA LEU A 72 0.42 2.32 -3.48
C LEU A 72 -0.51 3.32 -4.17
N ASP A 73 -1.67 2.87 -4.65
CA ASP A 73 -2.67 3.73 -5.27
C ASP A 73 -3.15 4.83 -4.31
N ASP A 74 -3.46 4.46 -3.06
CA ASP A 74 -3.88 5.41 -2.01
C ASP A 74 -2.78 6.44 -1.72
N ALA A 75 -1.50 6.03 -1.72
CA ALA A 75 -0.37 6.93 -1.53
C ALA A 75 -0.21 7.92 -2.69
N PHE A 76 -0.40 7.49 -3.93
CA PHE A 76 -0.38 8.37 -5.09
C PHE A 76 -1.52 9.38 -5.08
N TRP A 77 -2.75 8.96 -4.77
CA TRP A 77 -3.88 9.86 -4.64
C TRP A 77 -3.67 10.89 -3.53
N ASN A 78 -3.16 10.48 -2.38
CA ASN A 78 -2.81 11.40 -1.29
C ASN A 78 -1.73 12.39 -1.69
N THR A 79 -0.71 11.93 -2.44
CA THR A 79 0.36 12.79 -2.96
C THR A 79 -0.19 13.81 -3.96
N LEU A 80 -1.04 13.40 -4.89
CA LEU A 80 -1.66 14.28 -5.87
C LEU A 80 -2.48 15.37 -5.17
N ARG A 81 -3.33 15.00 -4.22
CA ARG A 81 -4.12 15.95 -3.44
C ARG A 81 -3.23 16.97 -2.72
N ALA A 82 -2.18 16.51 -2.04
CA ALA A 82 -1.27 17.42 -1.33
C ALA A 82 -0.55 18.40 -2.26
N LEU A 83 -0.18 17.97 -3.45
CA LEU A 83 0.41 18.83 -4.49
C LEU A 83 -0.60 19.88 -4.95
N GLU A 84 -1.83 19.49 -5.25
CA GLU A 84 -2.90 20.40 -5.70
C GLU A 84 -3.27 21.44 -4.62
N GLU A 85 -3.42 21.01 -3.37
CA GLU A 85 -3.64 21.92 -2.23
C GLU A 85 -2.49 22.92 -2.07
N SER A 86 -1.25 22.46 -2.20
CA SER A 86 -0.05 23.30 -2.13
C SER A 86 -0.01 24.33 -3.27
N ILE A 87 -0.40 23.95 -4.49
CA ILE A 87 -0.51 24.85 -5.65
C ILE A 87 -1.55 25.95 -5.37
N MET A 88 -2.74 25.57 -4.94
CA MET A 88 -3.81 26.51 -4.63
C MET A 88 -3.40 27.49 -3.53
N LEU A 89 -2.73 27.00 -2.47
CA LEU A 89 -2.24 27.86 -1.40
C LEU A 89 -1.18 28.85 -1.89
N MET A 90 -0.20 28.39 -2.67
CA MET A 90 0.83 29.26 -3.25
C MET A 90 0.23 30.33 -4.16
N GLN A 91 -0.77 29.99 -4.97
CA GLN A 91 -1.48 30.95 -5.82
C GLN A 91 -2.25 31.97 -4.99
N HIS A 92 -2.89 31.54 -3.92
CA HIS A 92 -3.62 32.43 -2.99
C HIS A 92 -2.65 33.40 -2.32
N ILE A 93 -1.51 32.92 -1.81
CA ILE A 93 -0.46 33.76 -1.21
C ILE A 93 0.06 34.76 -2.24
N ALA A 94 0.35 34.35 -3.46
CA ALA A 94 0.83 35.24 -4.52
C ALA A 94 -0.19 36.32 -4.86
N ALA A 95 -1.48 36.00 -4.90
CA ALA A 95 -2.53 36.98 -5.13
C ALA A 95 -2.62 38.01 -3.99
N HIS A 96 -2.55 37.55 -2.74
CA HIS A 96 -2.55 38.43 -1.56
C HIS A 96 -1.34 39.40 -1.57
N LEU A 97 -0.12 38.89 -1.80
CA LEU A 97 1.10 39.69 -1.85
C LEU A 97 1.09 40.75 -2.95
N ARG A 98 0.41 40.52 -4.08
CA ARG A 98 0.21 41.53 -5.12
C ARG A 98 -0.65 42.69 -4.63
N VAL A 99 -1.66 42.43 -3.83
CA VAL A 99 -2.50 43.47 -3.21
C VAL A 99 -1.68 44.27 -2.19
N GLU A 100 -0.81 43.62 -1.42
CA GLU A 100 0.08 44.22 -0.44
C GLU A 100 1.31 44.90 -1.06
N GLN A 101 1.39 45.01 -2.37
CA GLN A 101 2.47 45.67 -3.14
C GLN A 101 3.85 45.01 -2.97
N ASP A 102 3.92 43.70 -2.76
CA ASP A 102 5.15 42.91 -2.80
C ASP A 102 5.15 41.97 -4.03
N PRO A 103 5.40 42.50 -5.23
CA PRO A 103 5.38 41.71 -6.46
C PRO A 103 6.55 40.71 -6.54
N GLN A 104 7.69 41.01 -5.91
CA GLN A 104 8.87 40.12 -5.97
C GLN A 104 8.60 38.80 -5.26
N THR A 105 8.05 38.84 -4.05
CA THR A 105 7.67 37.65 -3.31
C THR A 105 6.48 36.94 -3.97
N ALA A 106 5.51 37.68 -4.51
CA ALA A 106 4.40 37.10 -5.26
C ALA A 106 4.87 36.29 -6.47
N ASP A 107 5.86 36.78 -7.23
CA ASP A 107 6.43 36.09 -8.38
C ASP A 107 7.21 34.82 -7.97
N LEU A 108 7.84 34.82 -6.80
CA LEU A 108 8.47 33.62 -6.24
C LEU A 108 7.45 32.51 -6.00
N PHE A 109 6.32 32.84 -5.35
CA PHE A 109 5.24 31.86 -5.11
C PHE A 109 4.59 31.40 -6.41
N THR A 110 4.42 32.29 -7.39
CA THR A 110 3.90 31.94 -8.71
C THR A 110 4.81 30.92 -9.41
N ARG A 111 6.11 31.13 -9.42
CA ARG A 111 7.08 30.18 -10.02
C ARG A 111 7.06 28.83 -9.29
N ARG A 112 7.04 28.82 -7.96
CA ARG A 112 6.95 27.57 -7.18
C ARG A 112 5.66 26.81 -7.45
N ALA A 113 4.52 27.51 -7.59
CA ALA A 113 3.26 26.90 -7.98
C ALA A 113 3.35 26.21 -9.35
N GLN A 114 3.97 26.87 -10.34
CA GLN A 114 4.18 26.32 -11.68
C GLN A 114 5.10 25.08 -11.68
N GLU A 115 6.17 25.08 -10.88
CA GLU A 115 7.06 23.92 -10.72
C GLU A 115 6.31 22.76 -10.06
N THR A 116 5.52 23.04 -9.03
CA THR A 116 4.70 22.03 -8.34
C THR A 116 3.61 21.49 -9.28
N GLN A 117 3.04 22.33 -10.15
CA GLN A 117 2.06 21.90 -11.16
C GLN A 117 2.65 20.84 -12.11
N LYS A 118 3.90 20.99 -12.54
CA LYS A 118 4.58 19.98 -13.37
C LYS A 118 4.72 18.64 -12.65
N ARG A 119 5.02 18.68 -11.34
CA ARG A 119 5.09 17.45 -10.53
C ARG A 119 3.72 16.80 -10.37
N ALA A 120 2.69 17.59 -10.11
CA ALA A 120 1.30 17.09 -9.99
C ALA A 120 0.85 16.42 -11.29
N GLU A 121 1.22 16.97 -12.45
CA GLU A 121 0.89 16.37 -13.75
C GLU A 121 1.54 14.99 -13.94
N LEU A 122 2.81 14.83 -13.56
CA LEU A 122 3.49 13.53 -13.61
C LEU A 122 2.81 12.50 -12.70
N VAL A 123 2.47 12.89 -11.46
CA VAL A 123 1.77 12.00 -10.52
C VAL A 123 0.39 11.64 -11.06
N ARG A 124 -0.34 12.60 -11.63
CA ARG A 124 -1.66 12.34 -12.25
C ARG A 124 -1.58 11.32 -13.39
N GLN A 125 -0.57 11.41 -14.24
CA GLN A 125 -0.35 10.43 -15.31
C GLN A 125 -0.10 9.02 -14.74
N ILE A 126 0.70 8.89 -13.69
CA ILE A 126 0.95 7.61 -13.02
C ILE A 126 -0.35 7.03 -12.47
N VAL A 127 -1.14 7.84 -11.75
CA VAL A 127 -2.42 7.43 -11.16
C VAL A 127 -3.39 6.92 -12.24
N MET A 128 -3.50 7.65 -13.35
CA MET A 128 -4.42 7.27 -14.44
C MET A 128 -3.98 6.00 -15.17
N GLN A 129 -2.68 5.74 -15.27
CA GLN A 129 -2.15 4.51 -15.88
C GLN A 129 -2.25 3.30 -14.93
N GLY A 130 -2.03 3.50 -13.61
CA GLY A 130 -2.09 2.44 -12.62
C GLY A 130 -3.49 1.86 -12.44
N SER A 131 -4.53 2.66 -12.60
CA SER A 131 -5.92 2.21 -12.51
C SER A 131 -6.31 1.18 -13.60
N SER A 132 -5.58 1.14 -14.73
CA SER A 132 -5.84 0.19 -15.82
C SER A 132 -5.19 -1.18 -15.59
N SER A 133 -4.05 -1.25 -14.93
CA SER A 133 -3.29 -2.50 -14.74
C SER A 133 -3.75 -3.33 -13.53
N ASN A 134 -4.34 -2.70 -12.51
CA ASN A 134 -4.87 -3.42 -11.33
C ASN A 134 -6.13 -4.24 -11.62
N SER A 135 -6.89 -3.91 -12.68
CA SER A 135 -8.07 -4.68 -13.09
C SER A 135 -7.73 -6.05 -13.71
N GLU A 136 -6.53 -6.23 -14.25
CA GLU A 136 -6.10 -7.49 -14.86
C GLU A 136 -5.71 -8.54 -13.81
N ILE A 137 -5.04 -8.13 -12.72
CA ILE A 137 -4.61 -9.04 -11.64
C ILE A 137 -5.81 -9.58 -10.86
N ALA A 138 -6.88 -8.80 -10.71
CA ALA A 138 -8.08 -9.21 -9.98
C ALA A 138 -8.95 -10.22 -10.75
N GLN A 139 -8.77 -10.39 -12.06
CA GLN A 139 -9.56 -11.32 -12.88
C GLN A 139 -8.95 -12.72 -12.98
N GLU A 140 -7.68 -12.92 -12.67
CA GLU A 140 -7.03 -14.23 -12.72
C GLU A 140 -7.22 -15.07 -11.44
N ASP A 141 -7.83 -14.55 -10.39
CA ASP A 141 -7.96 -15.18 -9.07
C ASP A 141 -9.31 -15.93 -8.88
N SER A 142 -9.86 -16.52 -9.96
CA SER A 142 -10.84 -17.58 -9.83
C SER A 142 -10.23 -18.92 -10.27
N PRO A 143 -9.50 -19.64 -9.39
CA PRO A 143 -9.27 -21.05 -9.63
C PRO A 143 -10.66 -21.73 -9.59
N GLY A 144 -11.05 -22.28 -10.74
CA GLY A 144 -12.34 -22.87 -10.99
C GLY A 144 -12.84 -23.74 -9.85
N ALA A 145 -14.04 -23.43 -9.40
CA ALA A 145 -14.90 -24.34 -8.68
C ALA A 145 -15.38 -25.45 -9.66
N ALA A 146 -14.46 -26.36 -9.97
CA ALA A 146 -14.79 -27.61 -10.68
C ALA A 146 -13.84 -28.68 -10.15
N ASP A 147 -14.42 -29.63 -9.48
CA ASP A 147 -14.00 -30.95 -9.04
C ASP A 147 -13.96 -31.16 -7.52
N VAL A 148 -15.15 -31.05 -6.92
CA VAL A 148 -15.51 -31.86 -5.75
C VAL A 148 -16.91 -32.48 -6.02
N VAL A 149 -16.97 -33.49 -6.88
CA VAL A 149 -17.99 -34.54 -6.86
C VAL A 149 -17.35 -35.81 -7.44
N GLN A 150 -16.90 -36.70 -6.63
CA GLN A 150 -17.16 -38.15 -6.57
C GLN A 150 -16.23 -38.78 -5.55
#